data_0f0dd8803f084707cff9396898c8fe2c
#
_entry.id   0f0dd8803f084707cff9396898c8fe2c
#
_cell.length_a   1.000
_cell.length_b   1.000
_cell.length_c   1.000
_cell.angle_alpha   90.00
_cell.angle_beta   90.00
_cell.angle_gamma   90.00
#
_symmetry.space_group_name_H-M   'P 1'
#
loop_
_entity.id
_entity.type
_entity.pdbx_description
1 polymer ?
#
loop_
_entity_poly.entity_id
_entity_poly.type
_entity_poly.pdbx_seq_one_letter_code
_entity_poly.pdbx_strand_id
1 'polypeptide(L)'
;MALITFNDVHLGYGHPLLDGVTFSLERGERVALIGRNGTGKSTFMKLLDRRIVADDGQIAFQDGVRVARLEQEVPTDTSGTVFDVVALGLGEIGDAIRRFHHLTHHLDADTSSKDLEELEACQHVIEAAGAWDSEKTIENLLTRLELPVDVDISTLSGGLKRRVLLAQALASQPDVLLLDEPTNHLDLDAILWLEEFLLNWSGSLVFITHDRAFLQKLATRIIELDRGHLTDFPGDYPTYLRRKAELLEAEAKSQAEFDKKLAQEEAWIRQGIKARRTRDMGRVKRLVEMRNQRSQRRSAPGQAQMQIQQAERSGKLIAEAEDIRFGYGDKTILQGLSTTILRGDKVGIIGPNGCGKTTLLRLLLGELAPTSGKIRQG
;
A
#
# COMPACT_ATOMS: atom_id res chain seq x y z
N MET A 1 21.09 -15.12 -0.06
CA MET A 1 22.02 -13.96 0.00
C MET A 1 21.16 -12.72 0.03
N ALA A 2 21.33 -11.89 1.08
CA ALA A 2 20.46 -10.72 1.27
C ALA A 2 20.65 -9.72 0.13
N LEU A 3 19.53 -9.25 -0.44
CA LEU A 3 19.50 -8.19 -1.45
C LEU A 3 19.66 -6.81 -0.81
N ILE A 4 19.03 -6.63 0.38
CA ILE A 4 19.03 -5.38 1.14
C ILE A 4 19.20 -5.73 2.61
N THR A 5 20.05 -4.99 3.33
CA THR A 5 20.27 -5.17 4.77
C THR A 5 20.29 -3.83 5.48
N PHE A 6 19.50 -3.70 6.55
CA PHE A 6 19.48 -2.58 7.47
C PHE A 6 20.14 -3.02 8.76
N ASN A 7 21.09 -2.23 9.25
CA ASN A 7 21.77 -2.45 10.52
C ASN A 7 21.62 -1.22 11.39
N ASP A 8 20.88 -1.37 12.49
CA ASP A 8 20.68 -0.34 13.52
C ASP A 8 20.24 1.01 12.96
N VAL A 9 19.23 1.00 12.07
CA VAL A 9 18.79 2.18 11.31
C VAL A 9 17.86 3.05 12.15
N HIS A 10 18.18 4.33 12.21
CA HIS A 10 17.39 5.37 12.89
C HIS A 10 16.93 6.43 11.90
N LEU A 11 15.66 6.86 12.04
CA LEU A 11 15.09 7.95 11.26
C LEU A 11 13.92 8.59 12.01
N GLY A 12 13.88 9.94 12.02
CA GLY A 12 12.79 10.66 12.65
C GLY A 12 12.55 12.07 12.09
N TYR A 13 11.33 12.56 12.21
CA TYR A 13 10.93 13.94 11.92
C TYR A 13 10.36 14.60 13.18
N GLY A 14 11.26 15.00 14.08
CA GLY A 14 10.89 15.55 15.38
C GLY A 14 10.44 14.49 16.42
N HIS A 15 10.05 13.32 15.99
CA HIS A 15 9.83 12.11 16.78
C HIS A 15 10.38 10.90 16.03
N PRO A 16 10.89 9.88 16.73
CA PRO A 16 11.45 8.70 16.08
C PRO A 16 10.36 7.94 15.34
N LEU A 17 10.57 7.69 14.04
CA LEU A 17 9.77 6.81 13.20
C LEU A 17 10.38 5.42 13.09
N LEU A 18 11.71 5.35 13.03
CA LEU A 18 12.52 4.13 13.09
C LEU A 18 13.55 4.30 14.19
N ASP A 19 13.69 3.31 15.04
CA ASP A 19 14.58 3.34 16.20
C ASP A 19 15.31 2.00 16.34
N GLY A 20 16.57 1.96 15.88
CA GLY A 20 17.40 0.76 15.91
C GLY A 20 16.87 -0.38 15.03
N VAL A 21 16.34 -0.06 13.83
CA VAL A 21 15.74 -1.05 12.95
C VAL A 21 16.81 -1.91 12.27
N THR A 22 16.72 -3.21 12.49
CA THR A 22 17.51 -4.23 11.78
C THR A 22 16.58 -5.09 10.92
N PHE A 23 16.93 -5.22 9.63
CA PHE A 23 16.10 -5.93 8.64
C PHE A 23 16.99 -6.49 7.53
N SER A 24 16.62 -7.63 6.99
CA SER A 24 17.22 -8.18 5.78
C SER A 24 16.14 -8.68 4.83
N LEU A 25 16.34 -8.46 3.53
CA LEU A 25 15.48 -8.98 2.47
C LEU A 25 16.28 -9.98 1.65
N GLU A 26 15.84 -11.22 1.62
CA GLU A 26 16.43 -12.28 0.81
C GLU A 26 15.76 -12.36 -0.57
N ARG A 27 16.47 -12.98 -1.53
CA ARG A 27 15.94 -13.18 -2.89
C ARG A 27 14.71 -14.09 -2.88
N GLY A 28 13.65 -13.67 -3.59
CA GLY A 28 12.40 -14.41 -3.71
C GLY A 28 11.48 -14.32 -2.48
N GLU A 29 11.83 -13.57 -1.42
CA GLU A 29 10.94 -13.34 -0.29
C GLU A 29 9.78 -12.42 -0.66
N ARG A 30 8.61 -12.71 -0.10
CA ARG A 30 7.40 -11.87 -0.17
C ARG A 30 7.07 -11.36 1.23
N VAL A 31 7.57 -10.18 1.54
CA VAL A 31 7.50 -9.55 2.86
C VAL A 31 6.33 -8.60 2.92
N ALA A 32 5.38 -8.86 3.81
CA ALA A 32 4.31 -7.92 4.13
C ALA A 32 4.73 -7.00 5.28
N LEU A 33 4.71 -5.69 5.04
CA LEU A 33 4.95 -4.67 6.06
C LEU A 33 3.63 -4.18 6.63
N ILE A 34 3.37 -4.49 7.88
CA ILE A 34 2.15 -4.10 8.58
C ILE A 34 2.46 -3.13 9.72
N GLY A 35 1.45 -2.43 10.19
CA GLY A 35 1.55 -1.45 11.27
C GLY A 35 0.43 -0.43 11.18
N ARG A 36 0.23 0.36 12.24
CA ARG A 36 -0.78 1.42 12.28
C ARG A 36 -0.50 2.51 11.25
N ASN A 37 -1.51 3.31 10.93
CA ASN A 37 -1.29 4.50 10.11
C ASN A 37 -0.39 5.50 10.86
N GLY A 38 0.56 6.10 10.15
CA GLY A 38 1.53 7.03 10.72
C GLY A 38 2.72 6.41 11.44
N THR A 39 2.87 5.08 11.46
CA THR A 39 4.04 4.43 12.11
C THR A 39 5.33 4.50 11.30
N GLY A 40 5.31 5.04 10.08
CA GLY A 40 6.53 5.13 9.26
C GLY A 40 6.65 4.07 8.16
N LYS A 41 5.59 3.29 7.86
CA LYS A 41 5.64 2.25 6.80
C LYS A 41 6.07 2.80 5.44
N SER A 42 5.43 3.87 4.97
CA SER A 42 5.79 4.51 3.69
C SER A 42 7.19 5.15 3.73
N THR A 43 7.65 5.58 4.91
CA THR A 43 9.01 6.07 5.13
C THR A 43 10.02 4.92 5.02
N PHE A 44 9.72 3.75 5.61
CA PHE A 44 10.51 2.54 5.45
C PHE A 44 10.63 2.12 3.97
N MET A 45 9.52 2.18 3.21
CA MET A 45 9.55 1.93 1.76
C MET A 45 10.45 2.92 1.00
N LYS A 46 10.47 4.21 1.42
CA LYS A 46 11.35 5.24 0.82
C LYS A 46 12.82 5.02 1.14
N LEU A 47 13.17 4.34 2.23
CA LEU A 47 14.55 3.90 2.49
C LEU A 47 14.93 2.73 1.57
N LEU A 48 14.01 1.78 1.35
CA LEU A 48 14.24 0.65 0.45
C LEU A 48 14.42 1.07 -1.02
N ASP A 49 13.73 2.13 -1.47
CA ASP A 49 13.86 2.67 -2.84
C ASP A 49 14.91 3.80 -2.95
N ARG A 50 15.71 4.02 -1.90
CA ARG A 50 16.79 5.03 -1.82
C ARG A 50 16.34 6.48 -2.03
N ARG A 51 15.03 6.79 -1.88
CA ARG A 51 14.50 8.16 -2.00
C ARG A 51 14.85 9.04 -0.81
N ILE A 52 15.14 8.44 0.33
CA ILE A 52 15.59 9.12 1.54
C ILE A 52 16.78 8.37 2.15
N VAL A 53 17.56 9.07 2.95
CA VAL A 53 18.70 8.54 3.69
C VAL A 53 18.32 8.43 5.16
N ALA A 54 18.82 7.45 5.87
CA ALA A 54 18.66 7.32 7.32
C ALA A 54 19.46 8.39 8.07
N ASP A 55 18.99 8.76 9.25
CA ASP A 55 19.70 9.71 10.14
C ASP A 55 20.94 9.05 10.76
N ASP A 56 20.86 7.75 11.09
CA ASP A 56 21.95 6.94 11.64
C ASP A 56 21.76 5.46 11.27
N GLY A 57 22.82 4.67 11.43
CA GLY A 57 22.86 3.26 11.04
C GLY A 57 23.35 3.03 9.60
N GLN A 58 23.25 1.80 9.13
CA GLN A 58 23.74 1.42 7.80
C GLN A 58 22.68 0.68 7.00
N ILE A 59 22.56 1.06 5.74
CA ILE A 59 21.72 0.35 4.76
C ILE A 59 22.65 -0.13 3.65
N ALA A 60 22.78 -1.45 3.52
CA ALA A 60 23.58 -2.08 2.48
C ALA A 60 22.68 -2.71 1.41
N PHE A 61 23.01 -2.47 0.16
CA PHE A 61 22.36 -3.08 -1.00
C PHE A 61 23.36 -3.97 -1.70
N GLN A 62 22.93 -5.14 -2.14
CA GLN A 62 23.76 -5.99 -3.00
C GLN A 62 24.11 -5.22 -4.28
N ASP A 63 25.33 -5.40 -4.77
CA ASP A 63 25.78 -4.76 -6.02
C ASP A 63 24.86 -5.13 -7.18
N GLY A 64 24.45 -4.11 -7.94
CA GLY A 64 23.58 -4.27 -9.10
C GLY A 64 22.12 -4.56 -8.79
N VAL A 65 21.70 -4.60 -7.51
CA VAL A 65 20.28 -4.81 -7.16
C VAL A 65 19.42 -3.66 -7.66
N ARG A 66 18.38 -3.99 -8.40
CA ARG A 66 17.40 -3.05 -8.95
C ARG A 66 16.13 -3.11 -8.11
N VAL A 67 15.74 -1.97 -7.58
CA VAL A 67 14.53 -1.80 -6.80
C VAL A 67 13.56 -0.91 -7.59
N ALA A 68 12.34 -1.39 -7.79
CA ALA A 68 11.27 -0.59 -8.39
C ALA A 68 10.11 -0.46 -7.42
N ARG A 69 9.39 0.66 -7.52
CA ARG A 69 8.20 0.92 -6.72
C ARG A 69 7.00 1.15 -7.62
N LEU A 70 5.90 0.51 -7.29
CA LEU A 70 4.61 0.81 -7.89
C LEU A 70 4.05 2.08 -7.23
N GLU A 71 3.88 3.14 -8.00
CA GLU A 71 3.27 4.38 -7.51
C GLU A 71 1.80 4.17 -7.16
N GLN A 72 1.31 4.88 -6.14
CA GLN A 72 -0.06 4.72 -5.65
C GLN A 72 -1.10 5.26 -6.64
N GLU A 73 -0.80 6.39 -7.25
CA GLU A 73 -1.67 7.06 -8.21
C GLU A 73 -0.96 7.24 -9.54
N VAL A 74 -1.74 7.24 -10.62
CA VAL A 74 -1.24 7.66 -11.92
C VAL A 74 -0.93 9.15 -11.82
N PRO A 75 0.31 9.60 -12.06
CA PRO A 75 0.61 11.01 -12.07
C PRO A 75 -0.33 11.74 -13.05
N THR A 76 -0.90 12.86 -12.62
CA THR A 76 -1.88 13.62 -13.42
C THR A 76 -1.31 14.12 -14.75
N ASP A 77 0.01 14.26 -14.81
CA ASP A 77 0.74 14.77 -15.98
C ASP A 77 1.20 13.65 -16.93
N THR A 78 0.78 12.38 -16.67
CA THR A 78 1.14 11.27 -17.54
C THR A 78 0.34 11.35 -18.83
N SER A 79 1.01 11.69 -19.92
CA SER A 79 0.46 11.79 -21.29
C SER A 79 1.22 10.87 -22.23
N GLY A 80 0.54 10.43 -23.31
CA GLY A 80 1.13 9.59 -24.32
C GLY A 80 0.50 8.19 -24.36
N THR A 81 1.06 7.33 -25.20
CA THR A 81 0.61 5.96 -25.36
C THR A 81 1.01 5.10 -24.14
N VAL A 82 0.39 3.93 -24.03
CA VAL A 82 0.77 2.93 -23.02
C VAL A 82 2.25 2.56 -23.14
N PHE A 83 2.74 2.41 -24.37
CA PHE A 83 4.16 2.16 -24.61
C PHE A 83 5.05 3.28 -24.05
N ASP A 84 4.68 4.54 -24.31
CA ASP A 84 5.44 5.71 -23.81
C ASP A 84 5.60 5.68 -22.31
N VAL A 85 4.50 5.43 -21.60
CA VAL A 85 4.48 5.43 -20.13
C VAL A 85 5.33 4.30 -19.58
N VAL A 86 5.26 3.12 -20.19
CA VAL A 86 6.06 1.96 -19.76
C VAL A 86 7.55 2.17 -20.03
N ALA A 87 7.89 2.77 -21.17
CA ALA A 87 9.27 3.08 -21.54
C ALA A 87 9.93 4.05 -20.53
N LEU A 88 9.17 4.99 -19.94
CA LEU A 88 9.68 5.88 -18.89
C LEU A 88 10.22 5.13 -17.66
N GLY A 89 9.79 3.88 -17.43
CA GLY A 89 10.34 3.02 -16.37
C GLY A 89 11.83 2.69 -16.53
N LEU A 90 12.40 2.92 -17.70
CA LEU A 90 13.82 2.73 -18.00
C LEU A 90 14.65 4.03 -17.83
N GLY A 91 14.05 5.13 -17.34
CA GLY A 91 14.75 6.40 -17.16
C GLY A 91 15.20 7.03 -18.48
N GLU A 92 16.41 7.58 -18.52
CA GLU A 92 16.96 8.27 -19.72
C GLU A 92 16.97 7.38 -20.99
N ILE A 93 17.21 6.09 -20.83
CA ILE A 93 17.15 5.12 -21.95
C ILE A 93 15.71 4.98 -22.46
N GLY A 94 14.73 5.05 -21.57
CA GLY A 94 13.32 4.99 -21.92
C GLY A 94 12.87 6.14 -22.82
N ASP A 95 13.38 7.33 -22.60
CA ASP A 95 13.11 8.48 -23.48
C ASP A 95 13.67 8.28 -24.90
N ALA A 96 14.86 7.69 -25.02
CA ALA A 96 15.44 7.37 -26.33
C ALA A 96 14.66 6.25 -27.04
N ILE A 97 14.24 5.20 -26.33
CA ILE A 97 13.43 4.10 -26.87
C ILE A 97 12.06 4.62 -27.34
N ARG A 98 11.41 5.47 -26.54
CA ARG A 98 10.11 6.08 -26.88
C ARG A 98 10.20 6.88 -28.20
N ARG A 99 11.22 7.75 -28.31
CA ARG A 99 11.44 8.56 -29.53
C ARG A 99 11.75 7.66 -30.72
N PHE A 100 12.62 6.68 -30.53
CA PHE A 100 12.98 5.72 -31.57
C PHE A 100 11.73 4.97 -32.07
N HIS A 101 10.89 4.46 -31.16
CA HIS A 101 9.63 3.78 -31.49
C HIS A 101 8.69 4.69 -32.30
N HIS A 102 8.46 5.94 -31.86
CA HIS A 102 7.65 6.88 -32.60
C HIS A 102 8.20 7.19 -34.00
N LEU A 103 9.49 7.44 -34.11
CA LEU A 103 10.12 7.74 -35.40
C LEU A 103 10.03 6.56 -36.35
N THR A 104 10.27 5.35 -35.88
CA THR A 104 10.22 4.13 -36.72
C THR A 104 8.81 3.77 -37.19
N HIS A 105 7.78 4.02 -36.35
CA HIS A 105 6.39 3.75 -36.72
C HIS A 105 5.75 4.84 -37.58
N HIS A 106 6.37 6.04 -37.70
CA HIS A 106 5.91 7.16 -38.50
C HIS A 106 6.86 7.51 -39.64
N LEU A 107 7.75 6.58 -40.03
CA LEU A 107 8.62 6.72 -41.21
C LEU A 107 7.77 6.67 -42.50
N ASP A 108 7.39 7.84 -42.99
CA ASP A 108 6.76 7.99 -44.30
C ASP A 108 7.78 8.50 -45.33
N ALA A 109 7.37 8.47 -46.65
CA ALA A 109 8.20 8.92 -47.76
C ALA A 109 8.68 10.40 -47.65
N ASP A 110 8.04 11.19 -46.79
CA ASP A 110 8.35 12.60 -46.55
C ASP A 110 9.13 12.85 -45.23
N THR A 111 9.80 11.84 -44.67
CA THR A 111 10.60 11.95 -43.43
C THR A 111 11.67 13.03 -43.58
N SER A 112 11.70 14.00 -42.66
CA SER A 112 12.65 15.11 -42.72
C SER A 112 14.08 14.68 -42.36
N SER A 113 15.09 15.42 -42.84
CA SER A 113 16.48 15.16 -42.45
C SER A 113 16.72 15.31 -40.95
N LYS A 114 15.89 16.09 -40.24
CA LYS A 114 15.94 16.20 -38.77
C LYS A 114 15.47 14.95 -38.08
N ASP A 115 14.44 14.28 -38.59
CA ASP A 115 13.90 13.04 -38.00
C ASP A 115 14.93 11.91 -38.15
N LEU A 116 15.69 11.88 -39.25
CA LEU A 116 16.80 10.94 -39.45
C LEU A 116 17.95 11.20 -38.50
N GLU A 117 18.35 12.47 -38.29
CA GLU A 117 19.38 12.82 -37.32
C GLU A 117 18.95 12.47 -35.89
N GLU A 118 17.67 12.68 -35.53
CA GLU A 118 17.12 12.31 -34.22
C GLU A 118 17.07 10.78 -34.05
N LEU A 119 16.72 10.06 -35.09
CA LEU A 119 16.72 8.59 -35.12
C LEU A 119 18.15 8.03 -34.85
N GLU A 120 19.16 8.57 -35.56
CA GLU A 120 20.57 8.19 -35.34
C GLU A 120 21.01 8.50 -33.91
N ALA A 121 20.63 9.67 -33.38
CA ALA A 121 20.96 10.04 -32.01
C ALA A 121 20.33 9.07 -30.98
N CYS A 122 19.07 8.68 -31.19
CA CYS A 122 18.40 7.69 -30.34
C CYS A 122 19.10 6.32 -30.44
N GLN A 123 19.45 5.89 -31.67
CA GLN A 123 20.18 4.63 -31.87
C GLN A 123 21.51 4.60 -31.13
N HIS A 124 22.30 5.68 -31.18
CA HIS A 124 23.56 5.77 -30.45
C HIS A 124 23.38 5.66 -28.94
N VAL A 125 22.34 6.27 -28.37
CA VAL A 125 22.04 6.16 -26.93
C VAL A 125 21.67 4.74 -26.56
N ILE A 126 20.81 4.09 -27.34
CA ILE A 126 20.35 2.71 -27.11
C ILE A 126 21.51 1.72 -27.25
N GLU A 127 22.37 1.91 -28.26
CA GLU A 127 23.54 1.06 -28.52
C GLU A 127 24.60 1.21 -27.40
N ALA A 128 24.92 2.45 -27.01
CA ALA A 128 25.87 2.73 -25.93
C ALA A 128 25.44 2.12 -24.60
N ALA A 129 24.12 2.04 -24.36
CA ALA A 129 23.53 1.42 -23.19
C ALA A 129 23.36 -0.12 -23.31
N GLY A 130 23.60 -0.70 -24.50
CA GLY A 130 23.31 -2.12 -24.77
C GLY A 130 21.82 -2.48 -24.64
N ALA A 131 20.93 -1.53 -24.92
CA ALA A 131 19.50 -1.60 -24.55
C ALA A 131 18.58 -1.98 -25.72
N TRP A 132 19.09 -2.56 -26.80
CA TRP A 132 18.27 -2.99 -27.96
C TRP A 132 17.18 -4.00 -27.62
N ASP A 133 17.42 -4.84 -26.62
CA ASP A 133 16.40 -5.81 -26.17
C ASP A 133 15.31 -5.17 -25.32
N SER A 134 15.44 -3.90 -24.95
CA SER A 134 14.49 -3.25 -24.04
C SER A 134 13.15 -2.96 -24.70
N GLU A 135 13.12 -2.59 -25.99
CA GLU A 135 11.88 -2.41 -26.75
C GLU A 135 11.07 -3.72 -26.78
N LYS A 136 11.72 -4.82 -27.15
CA LYS A 136 11.13 -6.15 -27.14
C LYS A 136 10.69 -6.59 -25.73
N THR A 137 11.44 -6.19 -24.71
CA THR A 137 11.06 -6.46 -23.31
C THR A 137 9.78 -5.71 -22.93
N ILE A 138 9.64 -4.44 -23.33
CA ILE A 138 8.42 -3.65 -23.14
C ILE A 138 7.23 -4.30 -23.86
N GLU A 139 7.39 -4.66 -25.14
CA GLU A 139 6.31 -5.32 -25.92
C GLU A 139 5.86 -6.65 -25.29
N ASN A 140 6.82 -7.48 -24.88
CA ASN A 140 6.52 -8.73 -24.16
C ASN A 140 5.79 -8.48 -22.83
N LEU A 141 6.18 -7.43 -22.10
CA LEU A 141 5.54 -7.01 -20.86
C LEU A 141 4.10 -6.57 -21.14
N LEU A 142 3.89 -5.72 -22.13
CA LEU A 142 2.56 -5.24 -22.52
C LEU A 142 1.65 -6.40 -22.93
N THR A 143 2.16 -7.35 -23.72
CA THR A 143 1.44 -8.56 -24.11
C THR A 143 1.09 -9.41 -22.88
N ARG A 144 2.03 -9.64 -21.96
CA ARG A 144 1.82 -10.43 -20.75
C ARG A 144 0.81 -9.78 -19.78
N LEU A 145 0.76 -8.45 -19.77
CA LEU A 145 -0.16 -7.68 -18.93
C LEU A 145 -1.48 -7.35 -19.65
N GLU A 146 -1.68 -7.86 -20.86
CA GLU A 146 -2.88 -7.66 -21.70
C GLU A 146 -3.16 -6.16 -21.91
N LEU A 147 -2.12 -5.38 -22.20
CA LEU A 147 -2.20 -3.94 -22.41
C LEU A 147 -2.13 -3.59 -23.89
N PRO A 148 -2.97 -2.67 -24.38
CA PRO A 148 -2.86 -2.15 -25.75
C PRO A 148 -1.64 -1.23 -25.86
N VAL A 149 -0.86 -1.37 -26.93
CA VAL A 149 0.43 -0.66 -27.12
C VAL A 149 0.22 0.83 -27.41
N ASP A 150 -0.60 1.12 -28.45
CA ASP A 150 -0.73 2.47 -29.05
C ASP A 150 -1.94 3.28 -28.53
N VAL A 151 -2.55 2.85 -27.43
CA VAL A 151 -3.71 3.54 -26.84
C VAL A 151 -3.26 4.58 -25.84
N ASP A 152 -3.86 5.77 -25.91
CA ASP A 152 -3.59 6.84 -24.94
C ASP A 152 -4.03 6.43 -23.53
N ILE A 153 -3.13 6.61 -22.55
CA ILE A 153 -3.36 6.23 -21.15
C ILE A 153 -4.60 6.91 -20.54
N SER A 154 -4.94 8.12 -21.02
CA SER A 154 -6.09 8.88 -20.50
C SER A 154 -7.41 8.15 -20.72
N THR A 155 -7.52 7.37 -21.80
CA THR A 155 -8.74 6.66 -22.19
C THR A 155 -8.96 5.35 -21.44
N LEU A 156 -7.94 4.87 -20.73
CA LEU A 156 -7.98 3.58 -20.05
C LEU A 156 -8.81 3.62 -18.76
N SER A 157 -9.39 2.47 -18.41
CA SER A 157 -10.01 2.27 -17.09
C SER A 157 -8.97 2.33 -15.97
N GLY A 158 -9.41 2.60 -14.73
CA GLY A 158 -8.51 2.66 -13.57
C GLY A 158 -7.72 1.36 -13.35
N GLY A 159 -8.32 0.20 -13.60
CA GLY A 159 -7.64 -1.10 -13.53
C GLY A 159 -6.53 -1.25 -14.57
N LEU A 160 -6.81 -0.86 -15.84
CA LEU A 160 -5.80 -0.88 -16.90
C LEU A 160 -4.68 0.14 -16.63
N LYS A 161 -5.00 1.34 -16.16
CA LYS A 161 -3.98 2.32 -15.75
C LYS A 161 -3.04 1.75 -14.69
N ARG A 162 -3.58 0.99 -13.73
CA ARG A 162 -2.76 0.35 -12.69
C ARG A 162 -1.85 -0.74 -13.28
N ARG A 163 -2.34 -1.51 -14.26
CA ARG A 163 -1.50 -2.48 -15.00
C ARG A 163 -0.37 -1.77 -15.76
N VAL A 164 -0.64 -0.59 -16.36
CA VAL A 164 0.40 0.22 -17.02
C VAL A 164 1.48 0.68 -16.06
N LEU A 165 1.11 1.17 -14.87
CA LEU A 165 2.10 1.53 -13.83
C LEU A 165 2.90 0.32 -13.35
N LEU A 166 2.27 -0.85 -13.26
CA LEU A 166 2.98 -2.08 -12.94
C LEU A 166 3.96 -2.45 -14.06
N ALA A 167 3.53 -2.35 -15.33
CA ALA A 167 4.42 -2.55 -16.48
C ALA A 167 5.61 -1.59 -16.43
N GLN A 168 5.38 -0.32 -16.16
CA GLN A 168 6.42 0.70 -16.01
C GLN A 168 7.43 0.31 -14.91
N ALA A 169 6.96 -0.09 -13.74
CA ALA A 169 7.82 -0.54 -12.64
C ALA A 169 8.64 -1.80 -13.02
N LEU A 170 8.05 -2.71 -13.80
CA LEU A 170 8.68 -3.95 -14.22
C LEU A 170 9.61 -3.81 -15.43
N ALA A 171 9.51 -2.73 -16.21
CA ALA A 171 10.33 -2.48 -17.39
C ALA A 171 11.84 -2.49 -17.06
N SER A 172 12.22 -1.99 -15.88
CA SER A 172 13.60 -2.03 -15.38
C SER A 172 14.04 -3.43 -14.94
N GLN A 173 13.22 -4.47 -15.07
CA GLN A 173 13.49 -5.83 -14.59
C GLN A 173 13.99 -5.85 -13.13
N PRO A 174 13.21 -5.38 -12.17
CA PRO A 174 13.67 -5.22 -10.80
C PRO A 174 13.87 -6.57 -10.09
N ASP A 175 14.88 -6.64 -9.23
CA ASP A 175 15.06 -7.75 -8.29
C ASP A 175 14.10 -7.65 -7.09
N VAL A 176 13.72 -6.41 -6.75
CA VAL A 176 12.81 -6.08 -5.65
C VAL A 176 11.70 -5.15 -6.13
N LEU A 177 10.44 -5.54 -5.92
CA LEU A 177 9.26 -4.73 -6.20
C LEU A 177 8.62 -4.26 -4.90
N LEU A 178 8.42 -2.95 -4.79
CA LEU A 178 7.78 -2.31 -3.65
C LEU A 178 6.34 -1.92 -4.00
N LEU A 179 5.38 -2.39 -3.21
CA LEU A 179 3.95 -2.11 -3.42
C LEU A 179 3.37 -1.44 -2.17
N ASP A 180 2.85 -0.22 -2.33
CA ASP A 180 2.18 0.51 -1.25
C ASP A 180 0.67 0.55 -1.55
N GLU A 181 -0.12 -0.19 -0.75
CA GLU A 181 -1.58 -0.36 -0.90
C GLU A 181 -2.02 -0.70 -2.35
N PRO A 182 -1.48 -1.79 -2.94
CA PRO A 182 -1.68 -2.06 -4.37
C PRO A 182 -3.12 -2.40 -4.75
N THR A 183 -3.95 -2.81 -3.79
CA THR A 183 -5.36 -3.18 -4.01
C THR A 183 -6.32 -2.00 -3.94
N ASN A 184 -5.86 -0.83 -3.49
CA ASN A 184 -6.71 0.36 -3.38
C ASN A 184 -7.21 0.82 -4.76
N HIS A 185 -8.49 1.15 -4.81
CA HIS A 185 -9.17 1.63 -6.01
C HIS A 185 -9.27 0.60 -7.17
N LEU A 186 -8.86 -0.66 -6.97
CA LEU A 186 -9.05 -1.74 -7.91
C LEU A 186 -10.43 -2.40 -7.73
N ASP A 187 -10.97 -2.93 -8.81
CA ASP A 187 -12.09 -3.86 -8.76
C ASP A 187 -11.59 -5.30 -8.49
N LEU A 188 -12.53 -6.19 -8.23
CA LEU A 188 -12.21 -7.56 -7.85
C LEU A 188 -11.37 -8.29 -8.92
N ASP A 189 -11.73 -8.10 -10.20
CA ASP A 189 -11.03 -8.77 -11.29
C ASP A 189 -9.58 -8.31 -11.42
N ALA A 190 -9.33 -7.00 -11.24
CA ALA A 190 -7.99 -6.45 -11.22
C ALA A 190 -7.17 -6.92 -10.00
N ILE A 191 -7.80 -7.09 -8.83
CA ILE A 191 -7.13 -7.63 -7.64
C ILE A 191 -6.75 -9.10 -7.86
N LEU A 192 -7.68 -9.94 -8.34
CA LEU A 192 -7.42 -11.36 -8.62
C LEU A 192 -6.30 -11.53 -9.64
N TRP A 193 -6.33 -10.73 -10.72
CA TRP A 193 -5.28 -10.72 -11.72
C TRP A 193 -3.91 -10.33 -11.10
N LEU A 194 -3.86 -9.26 -10.27
CA LEU A 194 -2.64 -8.81 -9.61
C LEU A 194 -2.07 -9.88 -8.67
N GLU A 195 -2.93 -10.55 -7.91
CA GLU A 195 -2.54 -11.66 -7.04
C GLU A 195 -1.88 -12.78 -7.83
N GLU A 196 -2.52 -13.22 -8.92
CA GLU A 196 -2.00 -14.31 -9.78
C GLU A 196 -0.66 -13.91 -10.42
N PHE A 197 -0.56 -12.67 -10.92
CA PHE A 197 0.69 -12.14 -11.46
C PHE A 197 1.82 -12.18 -10.43
N LEU A 198 1.60 -11.66 -9.21
CA LEU A 198 2.60 -11.58 -8.17
C LEU A 198 2.99 -12.95 -7.59
N LEU A 199 2.08 -13.92 -7.59
CA LEU A 199 2.39 -15.29 -7.21
C LEU A 199 3.37 -15.97 -8.18
N ASN A 200 3.26 -15.65 -9.47
CA ASN A 200 4.09 -16.19 -10.53
C ASN A 200 5.35 -15.35 -10.80
N TRP A 201 5.51 -14.20 -10.14
CA TRP A 201 6.68 -13.36 -10.28
C TRP A 201 7.83 -13.87 -9.41
N SER A 202 9.04 -13.98 -9.98
CA SER A 202 10.22 -14.60 -9.34
C SER A 202 11.08 -13.66 -8.50
N GLY A 203 10.84 -12.34 -8.59
CA GLY A 203 11.57 -11.36 -7.79
C GLY A 203 11.10 -11.29 -6.33
N SER A 204 11.79 -10.48 -5.54
CA SER A 204 11.44 -10.25 -4.13
C SER A 204 10.42 -9.14 -3.99
N LEU A 205 9.45 -9.32 -3.12
CA LEU A 205 8.34 -8.40 -2.93
C LEU A 205 8.33 -7.83 -1.51
N VAL A 206 8.23 -6.51 -1.38
CA VAL A 206 7.88 -5.86 -0.12
C VAL A 206 6.60 -5.06 -0.33
N PHE A 207 5.56 -5.34 0.46
CA PHE A 207 4.27 -4.71 0.24
C PHE A 207 3.58 -4.30 1.54
N ILE A 208 2.83 -3.21 1.44
CA ILE A 208 1.93 -2.72 2.48
C ILE A 208 0.51 -2.96 2.00
N THR A 209 -0.34 -3.55 2.81
CA THR A 209 -1.77 -3.68 2.49
C THR A 209 -2.64 -3.80 3.73
N HIS A 210 -3.87 -3.32 3.62
CA HIS A 210 -4.96 -3.57 4.58
C HIS A 210 -5.88 -4.72 4.14
N ASP A 211 -5.69 -5.24 2.92
CA ASP A 211 -6.44 -6.38 2.41
C ASP A 211 -5.89 -7.69 2.98
N ARG A 212 -6.69 -8.33 3.84
CA ARG A 212 -6.30 -9.57 4.52
C ARG A 212 -6.22 -10.76 3.57
N ALA A 213 -7.07 -10.80 2.54
CA ALA A 213 -7.08 -11.90 1.57
C ALA A 213 -5.80 -11.85 0.73
N PHE A 214 -5.45 -10.65 0.22
CA PHE A 214 -4.22 -10.39 -0.50
C PHE A 214 -2.98 -10.75 0.34
N LEU A 215 -2.96 -10.34 1.62
CA LEU A 215 -1.88 -10.63 2.54
C LEU A 215 -1.72 -12.15 2.78
N GLN A 216 -2.83 -12.85 3.06
CA GLN A 216 -2.81 -14.31 3.29
C GLN A 216 -2.28 -15.10 2.10
N LYS A 217 -2.58 -14.63 0.89
CA LYS A 217 -2.24 -15.34 -0.34
C LYS A 217 -0.78 -15.14 -0.76
N LEU A 218 -0.22 -13.95 -0.51
CA LEU A 218 1.09 -13.55 -1.01
C LEU A 218 2.21 -13.62 0.02
N ALA A 219 1.94 -13.26 1.29
CA ALA A 219 2.99 -13.11 2.29
C ALA A 219 3.64 -14.45 2.66
N THR A 220 4.96 -14.52 2.54
CA THR A 220 5.79 -15.61 3.09
C THR A 220 6.44 -15.22 4.41
N ARG A 221 6.48 -13.91 4.70
CA ARG A 221 7.04 -13.33 5.91
C ARG A 221 6.32 -12.02 6.21
N ILE A 222 6.05 -11.76 7.47
CA ILE A 222 5.38 -10.55 7.93
C ILE A 222 6.30 -9.79 8.86
N ILE A 223 6.44 -8.50 8.62
CA ILE A 223 7.16 -7.59 9.51
C ILE A 223 6.17 -6.53 10.03
N GLU A 224 6.19 -6.29 11.31
CA GLU A 224 5.34 -5.29 11.96
C GLU A 224 6.17 -4.11 12.44
N LEU A 225 5.82 -2.92 11.96
CA LEU A 225 6.40 -1.68 12.43
C LEU A 225 5.48 -1.05 13.48
N ASP A 226 5.92 -1.07 14.73
CA ASP A 226 5.21 -0.43 15.84
C ASP A 226 6.19 0.38 16.70
N ARG A 227 5.86 1.64 16.97
CA ARG A 227 6.62 2.55 17.83
C ARG A 227 8.11 2.70 17.46
N GLY A 228 8.41 2.66 16.18
CA GLY A 228 9.78 2.77 15.68
C GLY A 228 10.55 1.45 15.63
N HIS A 229 10.03 0.39 16.22
CA HIS A 229 10.69 -0.92 16.21
C HIS A 229 10.04 -1.85 15.19
N LEU A 230 10.87 -2.67 14.58
CA LEU A 230 10.45 -3.67 13.60
C LEU A 230 10.46 -5.05 14.27
N THR A 231 9.30 -5.71 14.28
CA THR A 231 9.18 -7.09 14.76
C THR A 231 8.97 -8.02 13.59
N ASP A 232 9.79 -9.07 13.54
CA ASP A 232 9.78 -10.05 12.46
C ASP A 232 8.96 -11.29 12.84
N PHE A 233 8.04 -11.67 11.93
CA PHE A 233 7.19 -12.84 12.05
C PHE A 233 7.37 -13.74 10.81
N PRO A 234 8.35 -14.65 10.83
CA PRO A 234 8.50 -15.63 9.75
C PRO A 234 7.27 -16.52 9.65
N GLY A 235 6.81 -16.74 8.42
CA GLY A 235 5.65 -17.56 8.11
C GLY A 235 4.46 -16.77 7.57
N ASP A 236 3.34 -17.45 7.46
CA ASP A 236 2.08 -16.95 6.91
C ASP A 236 1.26 -16.10 7.91
N TYR A 237 0.20 -15.49 7.42
CA TYR A 237 -0.68 -14.62 8.21
C TYR A 237 -1.36 -15.34 9.41
N PRO A 238 -1.84 -16.59 9.31
CA PRO A 238 -2.32 -17.34 10.47
C PRO A 238 -1.26 -17.50 11.56
N THR A 239 -0.02 -17.79 11.18
CA THR A 239 1.11 -17.89 12.11
C THR A 239 1.42 -16.57 12.79
N TYR A 240 1.39 -15.46 12.02
CA TYR A 240 1.49 -14.11 12.58
C TYR A 240 0.43 -13.85 13.65
N LEU A 241 -0.85 -14.11 13.35
CA LEU A 241 -1.95 -13.84 14.28
C LEU A 241 -1.77 -14.61 15.61
N ARG A 242 -1.37 -15.88 15.54
CA ARG A 242 -1.11 -16.70 16.72
C ARG A 242 0.03 -16.13 17.55
N ARG A 243 1.19 -15.88 16.92
CA ARG A 243 2.36 -15.32 17.61
C ARG A 243 2.10 -13.93 18.19
N LYS A 244 1.35 -13.12 17.48
CA LYS A 244 0.96 -11.78 17.97
C LYS A 244 0.06 -11.90 19.21
N ALA A 245 -0.89 -12.82 19.23
CA ALA A 245 -1.74 -13.06 20.39
C ALA A 245 -0.90 -13.53 21.61
N GLU A 246 0.04 -14.44 21.40
CA GLU A 246 0.96 -14.93 22.43
C GLU A 246 1.83 -13.80 23.01
N LEU A 247 2.38 -12.92 22.15
CA LEU A 247 3.16 -11.76 22.57
C LEU A 247 2.33 -10.78 23.38
N LEU A 248 1.12 -10.45 22.93
CA LEU A 248 0.22 -9.55 23.65
C LEU A 248 -0.19 -10.11 25.02
N GLU A 249 -0.43 -11.42 25.10
CA GLU A 249 -0.74 -12.08 26.37
C GLU A 249 0.47 -12.05 27.33
N ALA A 250 1.67 -12.32 26.84
CA ALA A 250 2.91 -12.24 27.61
C ALA A 250 3.18 -10.81 28.09
N GLU A 251 2.98 -9.80 27.22
CA GLU A 251 3.11 -8.39 27.58
C GLU A 251 2.09 -8.00 28.66
N ALA A 252 0.83 -8.42 28.51
CA ALA A 252 -0.22 -8.14 29.49
C ALA A 252 0.10 -8.77 30.86
N LYS A 253 0.60 -10.00 30.91
CA LYS A 253 1.05 -10.64 32.14
C LYS A 253 2.20 -9.89 32.80
N SER A 254 3.22 -9.55 32.02
CA SER A 254 4.38 -8.77 32.49
C SER A 254 3.98 -7.40 33.05
N GLN A 255 3.05 -6.70 32.35
CA GLN A 255 2.52 -5.43 32.81
C GLN A 255 1.73 -5.56 34.11
N ALA A 256 0.89 -6.60 34.23
CA ALA A 256 0.13 -6.84 35.46
C ALA A 256 1.04 -7.14 36.66
N GLU A 257 2.09 -7.93 36.47
CA GLU A 257 3.11 -8.19 37.52
C GLU A 257 3.87 -6.93 37.91
N PHE A 258 4.26 -6.11 36.94
CA PHE A 258 4.90 -4.83 37.19
C PHE A 258 3.99 -3.87 37.96
N ASP A 259 2.70 -3.76 37.58
CA ASP A 259 1.75 -2.89 38.27
C ASP A 259 1.48 -3.38 39.69
N LYS A 260 1.46 -4.71 39.90
CA LYS A 260 1.38 -5.30 41.24
C LYS A 260 2.61 -4.91 42.12
N LYS A 261 3.82 -5.00 41.55
CA LYS A 261 5.05 -4.58 42.24
C LYS A 261 5.05 -3.08 42.52
N LEU A 262 4.64 -2.26 41.56
CA LEU A 262 4.54 -0.81 41.75
C LEU A 262 3.55 -0.45 42.87
N ALA A 263 2.37 -1.08 42.88
CA ALA A 263 1.37 -0.88 43.95
C ALA A 263 1.89 -1.26 45.35
N GLN A 264 2.68 -2.33 45.45
CA GLN A 264 3.32 -2.76 46.70
C GLN A 264 4.35 -1.71 47.20
N GLU A 265 5.19 -1.20 46.27
CA GLU A 265 6.17 -0.16 46.64
C GLU A 265 5.48 1.17 46.98
N GLU A 266 4.40 1.53 46.33
CA GLU A 266 3.59 2.71 46.69
C GLU A 266 2.91 2.56 48.07
N ALA A 267 2.35 1.38 48.36
CA ALA A 267 1.75 1.12 49.66
C ALA A 267 2.79 1.21 50.79
N TRP A 268 4.00 0.69 50.55
CA TRP A 268 5.09 0.75 51.52
C TRP A 268 5.51 2.20 51.82
N ILE A 269 5.61 3.06 50.83
CA ILE A 269 5.92 4.49 51.04
C ILE A 269 4.80 5.18 51.82
N ARG A 270 3.52 4.88 51.58
CA ARG A 270 2.37 5.47 52.29
C ARG A 270 2.33 5.09 53.76
N GLN A 271 2.83 3.90 54.14
CA GLN A 271 2.85 3.42 55.53
C GLN A 271 3.87 4.16 56.41
N GLY A 272 4.64 5.10 55.87
CA GLY A 272 5.49 6.03 56.61
C GLY A 272 6.87 5.49 56.96
N ILE A 273 7.90 6.24 56.58
CA ILE A 273 9.31 5.99 56.88
C ILE A 273 9.60 6.39 58.33
N LYS A 274 9.26 5.51 59.27
CA LYS A 274 9.50 5.76 60.72
C LYS A 274 10.82 5.20 61.20
N ALA A 275 11.95 5.39 60.65
CA ALA A 275 13.29 5.10 61.13
C ALA A 275 14.16 4.38 60.08
N ARG A 276 15.12 5.08 59.53
CA ARG A 276 16.37 4.78 58.83
C ARG A 276 16.50 5.51 57.48
N ARG A 277 16.88 6.78 57.60
CA ARG A 277 16.96 7.76 56.49
C ARG A 277 17.92 7.39 55.35
N THR A 278 18.91 6.54 55.50
CA THR A 278 19.95 6.30 54.49
C THR A 278 19.77 5.06 53.64
N ARG A 279 19.03 4.05 54.12
CA ARG A 279 18.77 2.80 53.38
C ARG A 279 17.59 2.87 52.39
N ASP A 280 16.74 3.89 52.55
CA ASP A 280 15.48 4.02 51.81
C ASP A 280 15.57 4.88 50.54
N MET A 281 16.63 5.70 50.38
CA MET A 281 16.82 6.54 49.19
C MET A 281 16.91 5.74 47.90
N GLY A 282 17.56 4.58 47.91
CA GLY A 282 17.63 3.69 46.76
C GLY A 282 16.27 3.11 46.33
N ARG A 283 15.40 2.83 47.32
CA ARG A 283 14.05 2.31 47.08
C ARG A 283 13.11 3.38 46.55
N VAL A 284 13.22 4.60 47.05
CA VAL A 284 12.51 5.79 46.53
C VAL A 284 12.93 6.09 45.11
N LYS A 285 14.24 6.05 44.81
CA LYS A 285 14.75 6.25 43.45
C LYS A 285 14.15 5.18 42.46
N ARG A 286 14.15 3.91 42.86
CA ARG A 286 13.56 2.82 42.09
C ARG A 286 12.06 3.02 41.85
N LEU A 287 11.30 3.50 42.83
CA LEU A 287 9.88 3.81 42.66
C LEU A 287 9.65 4.94 41.66
N VAL A 288 10.47 6.01 41.70
CA VAL A 288 10.41 7.08 40.69
C VAL A 288 10.69 6.54 39.28
N GLU A 289 11.70 5.68 39.14
CA GLU A 289 12.01 5.01 37.89
C GLU A 289 10.82 4.14 37.40
N MET A 290 10.22 3.35 38.29
CA MET A 290 9.03 2.54 37.93
C MET A 290 7.84 3.40 37.55
N ARG A 291 7.61 4.56 38.18
CA ARG A 291 6.56 5.50 37.78
C ARG A 291 6.82 6.10 36.39
N ASN A 292 8.06 6.46 36.12
CA ASN A 292 8.48 6.99 34.84
C ASN A 292 8.28 5.91 33.73
N GLN A 293 8.69 4.67 33.98
CA GLN A 293 8.44 3.56 33.07
C GLN A 293 6.93 3.34 32.81
N ARG A 294 6.10 3.42 33.87
CA ARG A 294 4.64 3.33 33.71
C ARG A 294 4.06 4.48 32.89
N SER A 295 4.54 5.71 33.10
CA SER A 295 4.06 6.89 32.37
C SER A 295 4.43 6.87 30.88
N GLN A 296 5.55 6.22 30.54
CA GLN A 296 6.01 6.03 29.16
C GLN A 296 5.23 4.91 28.43
N ARG A 297 4.47 4.06 29.17
CA ARG A 297 3.59 3.08 28.54
C ARG A 297 2.46 3.79 27.80
N ARG A 298 2.46 3.70 26.48
CA ARG A 298 1.30 4.10 25.70
C ARG A 298 0.17 3.11 25.95
N SER A 299 -0.96 3.59 26.46
CA SER A 299 -2.18 2.79 26.58
C SER A 299 -2.49 2.15 25.23
N ALA A 300 -2.78 0.84 25.20
CA ALA A 300 -3.42 0.25 24.03
C ALA A 300 -4.67 1.10 23.74
N PRO A 301 -4.92 1.54 22.49
CA PRO A 301 -6.12 2.29 22.21
C PRO A 301 -7.28 1.35 22.53
N GLY A 302 -8.11 1.80 23.48
CA GLY A 302 -9.37 1.15 23.74
C GLY A 302 -10.15 1.04 22.45
N GLN A 303 -10.85 -0.07 22.23
CA GLN A 303 -11.87 -0.12 21.19
C GLN A 303 -12.81 1.03 21.47
N ALA A 304 -12.88 2.00 20.55
CA ALA A 304 -13.88 3.04 20.63
C ALA A 304 -15.24 2.34 20.53
N GLN A 305 -15.89 2.14 21.69
CA GLN A 305 -17.30 1.78 21.72
C GLN A 305 -18.06 3.04 21.35
N MET A 306 -18.33 3.20 20.07
CA MET A 306 -19.25 4.21 19.59
C MET A 306 -20.65 3.75 20.00
N GLN A 307 -21.14 4.24 21.14
CA GLN A 307 -22.54 4.17 21.48
C GLN A 307 -23.26 5.17 20.57
N ILE A 308 -23.76 4.66 19.44
CA ILE A 308 -24.72 5.42 18.63
C ILE A 308 -25.98 5.50 19.49
N GLN A 309 -26.25 6.68 20.05
CA GLN A 309 -27.57 6.99 20.63
C GLN A 309 -28.59 6.70 19.54
N GLN A 310 -29.46 5.73 19.81
CA GLN A 310 -30.61 5.45 18.95
C GLN A 310 -31.52 6.68 18.99
N ALA A 311 -31.37 7.53 17.98
CA ALA A 311 -32.38 8.55 17.71
C ALA A 311 -33.72 7.86 17.39
N GLU A 312 -34.80 8.54 17.73
CA GLU A 312 -36.20 8.10 17.66
C GLU A 312 -36.57 7.32 16.40
N ARG A 313 -37.46 6.35 16.58
CA ARG A 313 -37.92 5.37 15.60
C ARG A 313 -38.39 6.00 14.28
N SER A 314 -37.49 6.21 13.33
CA SER A 314 -37.81 6.35 11.92
C SER A 314 -38.31 4.99 11.37
N GLY A 315 -39.15 5.00 10.33
CA GLY A 315 -39.75 3.81 9.72
C GLY A 315 -38.76 2.68 9.42
N LYS A 316 -39.27 1.47 9.21
CA LYS A 316 -38.45 0.30 8.84
C LYS A 316 -37.79 0.44 7.47
N LEU A 317 -38.41 1.18 6.54
CA LEU A 317 -37.95 1.42 5.18
C LEU A 317 -36.86 2.51 5.18
N ILE A 318 -35.75 2.28 4.50
CA ILE A 318 -34.72 3.29 4.26
C ILE A 318 -34.80 3.79 2.81
N ALA A 319 -34.81 2.87 1.84
CA ALA A 319 -34.97 3.20 0.44
C ALA A 319 -35.64 2.04 -0.30
N GLU A 320 -36.54 2.37 -1.21
CA GLU A 320 -37.22 1.46 -2.11
C GLU A 320 -37.06 1.99 -3.53
N ALA A 321 -36.49 1.20 -4.40
CA ALA A 321 -36.33 1.50 -5.80
C ALA A 321 -37.15 0.53 -6.63
N GLU A 322 -37.96 1.03 -7.56
CA GLU A 322 -38.81 0.26 -8.44
C GLU A 322 -38.48 0.59 -9.89
N ASP A 323 -37.98 -0.42 -10.64
CA ASP A 323 -37.63 -0.37 -12.07
C ASP A 323 -36.85 0.88 -12.46
N ILE A 324 -35.87 1.27 -11.63
CA ILE A 324 -35.07 2.47 -11.87
C ILE A 324 -34.14 2.29 -13.06
N ARG A 325 -34.15 3.29 -13.95
CA ARG A 325 -33.22 3.40 -15.06
C ARG A 325 -32.49 4.73 -14.99
N PHE A 326 -31.22 4.72 -15.32
CA PHE A 326 -30.41 5.93 -15.33
C PHE A 326 -29.26 5.84 -16.32
N GLY A 327 -28.97 6.96 -16.98
CA GLY A 327 -27.83 7.09 -17.89
C GLY A 327 -27.31 8.52 -17.95
N TYR A 328 -26.07 8.68 -18.39
CA TYR A 328 -25.44 9.96 -18.70
C TYR A 328 -25.38 10.11 -20.22
N GLY A 329 -26.20 11.03 -20.79
CA GLY A 329 -26.34 11.15 -22.25
C GLY A 329 -26.78 9.83 -22.85
N ASP A 330 -26.05 9.31 -23.84
CA ASP A 330 -26.38 8.06 -24.53
C ASP A 330 -25.91 6.81 -23.78
N LYS A 331 -25.13 6.96 -22.71
CA LYS A 331 -24.59 5.83 -21.96
C LYS A 331 -25.55 5.41 -20.84
N THR A 332 -26.23 4.27 -21.01
CA THR A 332 -27.05 3.67 -19.97
C THR A 332 -26.17 3.05 -18.88
N ILE A 333 -26.45 3.40 -17.61
CA ILE A 333 -25.73 2.91 -16.43
C ILE A 333 -26.56 1.87 -15.66
N LEU A 334 -27.85 2.13 -15.48
CA LEU A 334 -28.78 1.23 -14.78
C LEU A 334 -29.96 0.90 -15.68
N GLN A 335 -30.32 -0.38 -15.72
CA GLN A 335 -31.40 -0.90 -16.57
C GLN A 335 -32.40 -1.70 -15.71
N GLY A 336 -33.42 -1.02 -15.18
CA GLY A 336 -34.53 -1.69 -14.51
C GLY A 336 -34.19 -2.32 -13.16
N LEU A 337 -33.42 -1.64 -12.32
CA LEU A 337 -33.10 -2.12 -10.98
C LEU A 337 -34.26 -1.92 -10.02
N SER A 338 -34.66 -2.98 -9.32
CA SER A 338 -35.59 -2.92 -8.19
C SER A 338 -34.93 -3.50 -6.95
N THR A 339 -34.98 -2.75 -5.84
CA THR A 339 -34.41 -3.18 -4.55
C THR A 339 -35.07 -2.45 -3.39
N THR A 340 -35.11 -3.11 -2.23
CA THR A 340 -35.63 -2.52 -0.99
C THR A 340 -34.56 -2.65 0.09
N ILE A 341 -34.24 -1.54 0.75
CA ILE A 341 -33.27 -1.47 1.83
C ILE A 341 -34.01 -1.11 3.11
N LEU A 342 -33.91 -1.97 4.10
CA LEU A 342 -34.54 -1.82 5.39
C LEU A 342 -33.53 -1.36 6.45
N ARG A 343 -34.04 -0.81 7.53
CA ARG A 343 -33.21 -0.38 8.66
C ARG A 343 -32.48 -1.56 9.29
N GLY A 344 -31.17 -1.47 9.35
CA GLY A 344 -30.29 -2.51 9.88
C GLY A 344 -29.64 -3.38 8.81
N ASP A 345 -30.08 -3.27 7.55
CA ASP A 345 -29.44 -4.00 6.46
C ASP A 345 -28.01 -3.52 6.24
N LYS A 346 -27.14 -4.45 5.92
CA LYS A 346 -25.76 -4.19 5.50
C LYS A 346 -25.62 -4.62 4.05
N VAL A 347 -25.79 -3.69 3.14
CA VAL A 347 -25.80 -3.95 1.70
C VAL A 347 -24.41 -3.67 1.12
N GLY A 348 -23.79 -4.68 0.50
CA GLY A 348 -22.56 -4.56 -0.26
C GLY A 348 -22.86 -4.44 -1.76
N ILE A 349 -22.31 -3.40 -2.40
CA ILE A 349 -22.41 -3.21 -3.86
C ILE A 349 -21.10 -3.61 -4.50
N ILE A 350 -21.14 -4.68 -5.29
CA ILE A 350 -19.96 -5.25 -5.96
C ILE A 350 -20.13 -5.09 -7.47
N GLY A 351 -19.02 -4.84 -8.15
CA GLY A 351 -18.98 -4.74 -9.62
C GLY A 351 -17.72 -4.05 -10.11
N PRO A 352 -17.43 -4.11 -11.42
CA PRO A 352 -16.27 -3.48 -12.04
C PRO A 352 -16.22 -1.97 -11.84
N ASN A 353 -15.05 -1.38 -11.98
CA ASN A 353 -14.91 0.08 -11.93
C ASN A 353 -15.64 0.71 -13.14
N GLY A 354 -16.35 1.81 -12.88
CA GLY A 354 -17.17 2.49 -13.90
C GLY A 354 -18.53 1.84 -14.21
N CYS A 355 -18.93 0.73 -13.57
CA CYS A 355 -20.24 0.10 -13.77
C CYS A 355 -21.40 0.87 -13.13
N GLY A 356 -21.15 1.97 -12.41
CA GLY A 356 -22.23 2.81 -11.85
C GLY A 356 -22.51 2.63 -10.36
N LYS A 357 -21.61 1.99 -9.58
CA LYS A 357 -21.77 1.81 -8.12
C LYS A 357 -22.05 3.14 -7.38
N THR A 358 -21.24 4.15 -7.64
CA THR A 358 -21.40 5.48 -7.04
C THR A 358 -22.69 6.16 -7.52
N THR A 359 -23.06 5.97 -8.79
CA THR A 359 -24.31 6.48 -9.36
C THR A 359 -25.51 5.85 -8.69
N LEU A 360 -25.50 4.54 -8.46
CA LEU A 360 -26.55 3.85 -7.72
C LEU A 360 -26.68 4.38 -6.28
N LEU A 361 -25.57 4.57 -5.57
CA LEU A 361 -25.61 5.16 -4.23
C LEU A 361 -26.22 6.56 -4.23
N ARG A 362 -25.83 7.42 -5.18
CA ARG A 362 -26.39 8.78 -5.31
C ARG A 362 -27.90 8.79 -5.62
N LEU A 363 -28.35 7.86 -6.44
CA LEU A 363 -29.78 7.67 -6.72
C LEU A 363 -30.54 7.25 -5.45
N LEU A 364 -30.04 6.25 -4.72
CA LEU A 364 -30.66 5.78 -3.47
C LEU A 364 -30.67 6.84 -2.37
N LEU A 365 -29.65 7.71 -2.32
CA LEU A 365 -29.56 8.84 -1.40
C LEU A 365 -30.42 10.05 -1.85
N GLY A 366 -31.00 10.01 -3.05
CA GLY A 366 -31.81 11.12 -3.59
C GLY A 366 -31.00 12.31 -4.11
N GLU A 367 -29.67 12.15 -4.27
CA GLU A 367 -28.79 13.16 -4.86
C GLU A 367 -28.93 13.25 -6.38
N LEU A 368 -29.43 12.17 -7.00
CA LEU A 368 -29.75 12.09 -8.42
C LEU A 368 -31.18 11.58 -8.59
N ALA A 369 -31.86 12.10 -9.62
CA ALA A 369 -33.17 11.60 -10.03
C ALA A 369 -33.02 10.51 -11.10
N PRO A 370 -33.75 9.38 -11.01
CA PRO A 370 -33.74 8.36 -12.06
C PRO A 370 -34.38 8.89 -13.33
N THR A 371 -33.92 8.42 -14.50
CA THR A 371 -34.50 8.77 -15.80
C THR A 371 -35.91 8.15 -15.96
N SER A 372 -36.11 6.95 -15.40
CA SER A 372 -37.42 6.29 -15.28
C SER A 372 -37.44 5.40 -14.03
N GLY A 373 -38.64 4.99 -13.60
CA GLY A 373 -38.85 4.27 -12.35
C GLY A 373 -39.08 5.22 -11.17
N LYS A 374 -39.16 4.68 -9.96
CA LYS A 374 -39.43 5.44 -8.75
C LYS A 374 -38.46 5.08 -7.63
N ILE A 375 -38.04 6.07 -6.87
CA ILE A 375 -37.29 5.88 -5.63
C ILE A 375 -38.09 6.54 -4.49
N ARG A 376 -38.33 5.76 -3.45
CA ARG A 376 -39.00 6.23 -2.22
C ARG A 376 -37.98 6.11 -1.09
N GLN A 377 -37.82 7.19 -0.35
CA GLN A 377 -37.02 7.23 0.88
C GLN A 377 -37.98 7.18 2.10
N GLY A 378 -37.57 6.44 3.13
CA GLY A 378 -38.35 6.22 4.34
C GLY A 378 -38.25 7.33 5.39
#